data_f0f26c8cf8740a39b8279ce37d0758e3
#
_entry.id   f0f26c8cf8740a39b8279ce37d0758e3
#
_cell.length_a   1.000
_cell.length_b   1.000
_cell.length_c   1.000
_cell.angle_alpha   90.00
_cell.angle_beta   90.00
_cell.angle_gamma   90.00
#
_symmetry.space_group_name_H-M   'P 1'
#
loop_
_entity.id
_entity.type
_entity.pdbx_description
1 polymer ?
#
loop_
_entity_poly.entity_id
_entity_poly.type
_entity_poly.pdbx_seq_one_letter_code
_entity_poly.pdbx_strand_id
1 'polypeptide(L)'
;MARLFAQWRAGAGAAWSDYVRHDFVQALAEGRLKPEAFRNFLIQDYLFLIQYGRAYALLAAKLEALEDIKAALATAQALIETEMPLHVKYCEGWGITEAQMRAAEPSLEMLAYTRYVLEVGYSGDALALLAALAPCIAGYAEVGAEAAARAKADNPYRPWIETYTGADYLEAVASSLAMIDRVGAACGAAGRAAQLQGIFTQATKLEAAFWNTGWVLQL
;
A
#
# COMPACT_ATOMS: atom_id res chain seq x y z
N MET A 1 -2.08 5.72 19.27
CA MET A 1 -1.50 5.93 17.94
C MET A 1 -0.13 5.24 17.94
N ALA A 2 0.14 4.39 16.97
CA ALA A 2 1.42 3.66 16.87
C ALA A 2 2.60 4.63 16.84
N ARG A 3 3.51 4.47 17.78
CA ARG A 3 4.56 5.45 18.07
C ARG A 3 5.58 5.58 16.93
N LEU A 4 6.06 4.43 16.41
CA LEU A 4 7.07 4.42 15.35
C LEU A 4 6.53 4.93 14.03
N PHE A 5 5.34 4.46 13.62
CA PHE A 5 4.71 4.92 12.39
C PHE A 5 4.47 6.45 12.42
N ALA A 6 3.96 6.99 13.53
CA ALA A 6 3.73 8.42 13.65
C ALA A 6 5.03 9.25 13.50
N GLN A 7 6.15 8.73 14.03
CA GLN A 7 7.46 9.34 13.86
C GLN A 7 7.92 9.28 12.41
N TRP A 8 7.82 8.10 11.77
CA TRP A 8 8.23 7.92 10.37
C TRP A 8 7.41 8.78 9.41
N ARG A 9 6.08 8.82 9.63
CA ARG A 9 5.16 9.66 8.85
C ARG A 9 5.54 11.14 8.95
N ALA A 10 5.77 11.63 10.18
CA ALA A 10 6.19 13.00 10.41
C ALA A 10 7.56 13.30 9.76
N GLY A 11 8.52 12.39 9.87
CA GLY A 11 9.85 12.52 9.29
C GLY A 11 9.87 12.42 7.75
N ALA A 12 8.87 11.81 7.11
CA ALA A 12 8.74 11.76 5.65
C ALA A 12 8.32 13.12 5.07
N GLY A 13 7.66 13.98 5.84
CA GLY A 13 7.37 15.36 5.47
C GLY A 13 6.65 15.48 4.12
N ALA A 14 7.25 16.21 3.16
CA ALA A 14 6.69 16.43 1.85
C ALA A 14 6.41 15.11 1.09
N ALA A 15 7.27 14.10 1.20
CA ALA A 15 7.06 12.83 0.52
C ALA A 15 5.74 12.16 0.93
N TRP A 16 5.33 12.27 2.19
CA TRP A 16 4.04 11.77 2.64
C TRP A 16 2.88 12.57 2.05
N SER A 17 2.99 13.89 2.02
CA SER A 17 1.98 14.76 1.41
C SER A 17 1.83 14.50 -0.10
N ASP A 18 2.95 14.35 -0.81
CA ASP A 18 2.98 14.03 -2.24
C ASP A 18 2.31 12.69 -2.55
N TYR A 19 2.43 11.72 -1.64
CA TYR A 19 1.77 10.42 -1.75
C TYR A 19 0.25 10.53 -1.51
N VAL A 20 -0.16 10.98 -0.32
CA VAL A 20 -1.58 10.94 0.07
C VAL A 20 -2.44 11.97 -0.66
N ARG A 21 -1.83 13.03 -1.21
CA ARG A 21 -2.49 14.11 -1.95
C ARG A 21 -2.05 14.20 -3.40
N HIS A 22 -1.57 13.10 -3.97
CA HIS A 22 -1.20 13.05 -5.38
C HIS A 22 -2.37 13.48 -6.27
N ASP A 23 -2.09 14.10 -7.41
CA ASP A 23 -3.12 14.57 -8.35
C ASP A 23 -4.06 13.46 -8.82
N PHE A 24 -3.56 12.23 -8.96
CA PHE A 24 -4.38 11.04 -9.22
C PHE A 24 -5.44 10.86 -8.13
N VAL A 25 -5.04 10.92 -6.85
CA VAL A 25 -5.93 10.77 -5.68
C VAL A 25 -6.96 11.92 -5.65
N GLN A 26 -6.52 13.14 -5.93
CA GLN A 26 -7.40 14.30 -6.00
C GLN A 26 -8.46 14.15 -7.11
N ALA A 27 -8.03 13.74 -8.31
CA ALA A 27 -8.93 13.50 -9.44
C ALA A 27 -9.93 12.37 -9.18
N LEU A 28 -9.49 11.30 -8.51
CA LEU A 28 -10.33 10.19 -8.08
C LEU A 28 -11.38 10.66 -7.05
N ALA A 29 -10.95 11.39 -6.02
CA ALA A 29 -11.83 11.92 -4.97
C ALA A 29 -12.92 12.85 -5.55
N GLU A 30 -12.58 13.65 -6.55
CA GLU A 30 -13.50 14.55 -7.23
C GLU A 30 -14.38 13.89 -8.31
N GLY A 31 -14.13 12.60 -8.60
CA GLY A 31 -14.85 11.84 -9.65
C GLY A 31 -14.49 12.24 -11.08
N ARG A 32 -13.38 12.96 -11.28
CA ARG A 32 -12.91 13.46 -12.59
C ARG A 32 -11.73 12.66 -13.17
N LEU A 33 -11.26 11.63 -12.47
CA LEU A 33 -10.24 10.72 -13.01
C LEU A 33 -10.82 10.00 -14.24
N LYS A 34 -10.05 9.91 -15.33
CA LYS A 34 -10.47 9.16 -16.51
C LYS A 34 -10.57 7.66 -16.19
N PRO A 35 -11.58 6.93 -16.71
CA PRO A 35 -11.70 5.50 -16.49
C PRO A 35 -10.47 4.70 -16.91
N GLU A 36 -9.78 5.12 -17.98
CA GLU A 36 -8.55 4.50 -18.47
C GLU A 36 -7.40 4.61 -17.45
N ALA A 37 -7.30 5.76 -16.78
CA ALA A 37 -6.30 6.01 -15.75
C ALA A 37 -6.52 5.09 -14.54
N PHE A 38 -7.76 4.99 -14.07
CA PHE A 38 -8.13 4.12 -12.96
C PHE A 38 -7.96 2.64 -13.33
N ARG A 39 -8.37 2.24 -14.53
CA ARG A 39 -8.21 0.88 -15.04
C ARG A 39 -6.74 0.45 -15.07
N ASN A 40 -5.87 1.29 -15.62
CA ASN A 40 -4.44 0.97 -15.68
C ASN A 40 -3.83 0.88 -14.28
N PHE A 41 -4.21 1.77 -13.37
CA PHE A 41 -3.83 1.68 -11.96
C PHE A 41 -4.21 0.31 -11.38
N LEU A 42 -5.46 -0.15 -11.53
CA LEU A 42 -5.91 -1.45 -11.00
C LEU A 42 -5.15 -2.65 -11.61
N ILE A 43 -4.79 -2.59 -12.89
CA ILE A 43 -3.98 -3.64 -13.54
C ILE A 43 -2.58 -3.69 -12.92
N GLN A 44 -1.95 -2.53 -12.73
CA GLN A 44 -0.62 -2.45 -12.12
C GLN A 44 -0.66 -2.83 -10.64
N ASP A 45 -1.73 -2.48 -9.95
CA ASP A 45 -1.94 -2.83 -8.56
C ASP A 45 -2.19 -4.34 -8.37
N TYR A 46 -2.92 -4.99 -9.29
CA TYR A 46 -3.01 -6.46 -9.32
C TYR A 46 -1.63 -7.13 -9.38
N LEU A 47 -0.73 -6.63 -10.25
CA LEU A 47 0.64 -7.14 -10.34
C LEU A 47 1.46 -6.83 -9.07
N PHE A 48 1.24 -5.65 -8.48
CA PHE A 48 1.86 -5.23 -7.22
C PHE A 48 1.45 -6.15 -6.08
N LEU A 49 0.17 -6.47 -5.92
CA LEU A 49 -0.36 -7.30 -4.84
C LEU A 49 0.26 -8.71 -4.82
N ILE A 50 0.60 -9.29 -5.99
CA ILE A 50 1.34 -10.55 -6.07
C ILE A 50 2.71 -10.44 -5.36
N GLN A 51 3.43 -9.35 -5.58
CA GLN A 51 4.74 -9.13 -4.96
C GLN A 51 4.61 -8.73 -3.48
N TYR A 52 3.56 -7.99 -3.16
CA TYR A 52 3.28 -7.56 -1.80
C TYR A 52 2.90 -8.74 -0.90
N GLY A 53 2.11 -9.69 -1.42
CA GLY A 53 1.85 -10.97 -0.76
C GLY A 53 3.14 -11.76 -0.48
N ARG A 54 4.10 -11.77 -1.43
CA ARG A 54 5.44 -12.37 -1.21
C ARG A 54 6.22 -11.64 -0.10
N ALA A 55 6.13 -10.32 -0.04
CA ALA A 55 6.79 -9.54 1.01
C ALA A 55 6.21 -9.84 2.40
N TYR A 56 4.89 -10.03 2.53
CA TYR A 56 4.27 -10.47 3.79
C TYR A 56 4.62 -11.92 4.16
N ALA A 57 4.74 -12.84 3.19
CA ALA A 57 5.25 -14.18 3.45
C ALA A 57 6.71 -14.16 3.94
N LEU A 58 7.55 -13.29 3.36
CA LEU A 58 8.91 -13.06 3.82
C LEU A 58 8.94 -12.42 5.21
N LEU A 59 8.04 -11.48 5.51
CA LEU A 59 7.88 -10.91 6.84
C LEU A 59 7.55 -12.00 7.86
N ALA A 60 6.59 -12.87 7.58
CA ALA A 60 6.22 -13.98 8.45
C ALA A 60 7.42 -14.89 8.76
N ALA A 61 8.29 -15.14 7.77
CA ALA A 61 9.51 -15.94 7.97
C ALA A 61 10.58 -15.26 8.85
N LYS A 62 10.50 -13.94 9.02
CA LYS A 62 11.46 -13.14 9.82
C LYS A 62 10.96 -12.80 11.23
N LEU A 63 9.67 -12.99 11.49
CA LEU A 63 9.07 -12.70 12.78
C LEU A 63 9.32 -13.86 13.76
N GLU A 64 9.51 -13.53 15.04
CA GLU A 64 9.75 -14.51 16.10
C GLU A 64 8.47 -14.87 16.86
N ALA A 65 7.61 -13.88 17.14
CA ALA A 65 6.39 -14.08 17.90
C ALA A 65 5.31 -14.76 17.05
N LEU A 66 4.74 -15.86 17.54
CA LEU A 66 3.70 -16.62 16.81
C LEU A 66 2.50 -15.76 16.41
N GLU A 67 2.10 -14.82 17.27
CA GLU A 67 0.96 -13.94 16.98
C GLU A 67 1.27 -12.97 15.84
N ASP A 68 2.48 -12.46 15.75
CA ASP A 68 2.91 -11.60 14.64
C ASP A 68 3.07 -12.40 13.33
N ILE A 69 3.55 -13.65 13.40
CA ILE A 69 3.60 -14.60 12.26
C ILE A 69 2.18 -14.82 11.72
N LYS A 70 1.21 -15.15 12.59
CA LYS A 70 -0.19 -15.34 12.18
C LYS A 70 -0.77 -14.08 11.54
N ALA A 71 -0.52 -12.91 12.11
CA ALA A 71 -1.00 -11.64 11.57
C ALA A 71 -0.41 -11.35 10.18
N ALA A 72 0.89 -11.57 9.97
CA ALA A 72 1.52 -11.39 8.66
C ALA A 72 0.96 -12.36 7.61
N LEU A 73 0.73 -13.63 7.95
CA LEU A 73 0.13 -14.62 7.06
C LEU A 73 -1.34 -14.28 6.74
N ALA A 74 -2.11 -13.82 7.74
CA ALA A 74 -3.48 -13.37 7.51
C ALA A 74 -3.55 -12.16 6.58
N THR A 75 -2.62 -11.22 6.69
CA THR A 75 -2.51 -10.09 5.75
C THR A 75 -2.18 -10.59 4.35
N ALA A 76 -1.19 -11.48 4.20
CA ALA A 76 -0.87 -12.07 2.89
C ALA A 76 -2.08 -12.77 2.25
N GLN A 77 -2.87 -13.50 3.04
CA GLN A 77 -4.07 -14.16 2.58
C GLN A 77 -5.14 -13.14 2.16
N ALA A 78 -5.38 -12.09 2.95
CA ALA A 78 -6.37 -11.06 2.64
C ALA A 78 -6.03 -10.31 1.32
N LEU A 79 -4.75 -10.02 1.06
CA LEU A 79 -4.30 -9.42 -0.20
C LEU A 79 -4.70 -10.30 -1.40
N ILE A 80 -4.49 -11.62 -1.30
CA ILE A 80 -4.70 -12.55 -2.41
C ILE A 80 -6.17 -12.95 -2.56
N GLU A 81 -6.89 -13.17 -1.45
CA GLU A 81 -8.24 -13.75 -1.46
C GLU A 81 -9.35 -12.69 -1.36
N THR A 82 -9.01 -11.45 -0.99
CA THR A 82 -10.00 -10.38 -0.83
C THR A 82 -9.71 -9.21 -1.76
N GLU A 83 -8.52 -8.62 -1.70
CA GLU A 83 -8.21 -7.39 -2.44
C GLU A 83 -8.02 -7.67 -3.94
N MET A 84 -7.23 -8.68 -4.31
CA MET A 84 -7.05 -9.05 -5.73
C MET A 84 -8.37 -9.36 -6.45
N PRO A 85 -9.32 -10.15 -5.89
CA PRO A 85 -10.64 -10.37 -6.51
C PRO A 85 -11.47 -9.10 -6.71
N LEU A 86 -11.32 -8.08 -5.85
CA LEU A 86 -11.99 -6.78 -6.08
C LEU A 86 -11.44 -6.10 -7.34
N HIS A 87 -10.12 -6.11 -7.55
CA HIS A 87 -9.49 -5.56 -8.76
C HIS A 87 -9.94 -6.32 -10.02
N VAL A 88 -9.99 -7.65 -9.94
CA VAL A 88 -10.49 -8.50 -11.04
C VAL A 88 -11.93 -8.12 -11.38
N LYS A 89 -12.81 -8.02 -10.38
CA LYS A 89 -14.22 -7.67 -10.58
C LYS A 89 -14.40 -6.29 -11.22
N TYR A 90 -13.60 -5.30 -10.82
CA TYR A 90 -13.61 -3.99 -11.49
C TYR A 90 -13.21 -4.11 -12.96
N CYS A 91 -12.11 -4.82 -13.25
CA CYS A 91 -11.58 -4.98 -14.59
C CYS A 91 -12.52 -5.82 -15.49
N GLU A 92 -13.20 -6.83 -14.96
CA GLU A 92 -14.22 -7.60 -15.67
C GLU A 92 -15.37 -6.71 -16.16
N GLY A 93 -15.75 -5.69 -15.38
CA GLY A 93 -16.74 -4.68 -15.79
C GLY A 93 -16.36 -3.89 -17.04
N TRP A 94 -15.07 -3.91 -17.42
CA TRP A 94 -14.54 -3.32 -18.65
C TRP A 94 -14.13 -4.38 -19.71
N GLY A 95 -14.48 -5.65 -19.49
CA GLY A 95 -14.16 -6.74 -20.40
C GLY A 95 -12.68 -7.22 -20.32
N ILE A 96 -11.97 -6.90 -19.24
CA ILE A 96 -10.59 -7.32 -19.00
C ILE A 96 -10.60 -8.52 -18.06
N THR A 97 -10.07 -9.64 -18.52
CA THR A 97 -9.95 -10.87 -17.75
C THR A 97 -8.76 -10.86 -16.80
N GLU A 98 -8.81 -11.67 -15.75
CA GLU A 98 -7.67 -11.87 -14.84
C GLU A 98 -6.41 -12.33 -15.59
N ALA A 99 -6.57 -13.20 -16.61
CA ALA A 99 -5.44 -13.65 -17.43
C ALA A 99 -4.76 -12.50 -18.17
N GLN A 100 -5.53 -11.51 -18.65
CA GLN A 100 -4.98 -10.31 -19.27
C GLN A 100 -4.29 -9.40 -18.26
N MET A 101 -4.84 -9.24 -17.06
CA MET A 101 -4.18 -8.48 -15.97
C MET A 101 -2.85 -9.12 -15.61
N ARG A 102 -2.82 -10.45 -15.46
CA ARG A 102 -1.61 -11.21 -15.13
C ARG A 102 -0.54 -11.15 -16.21
N ALA A 103 -0.94 -11.05 -17.46
CA ALA A 103 -0.04 -10.96 -18.65
C ALA A 103 0.36 -9.52 -18.99
N ALA A 104 -0.17 -8.52 -18.27
CA ALA A 104 0.15 -7.13 -18.54
C ALA A 104 1.63 -6.83 -18.27
N GLU A 105 2.21 -5.92 -19.06
CA GLU A 105 3.57 -5.45 -18.85
C GLU A 105 3.67 -4.63 -17.56
N PRO A 106 4.56 -5.01 -16.63
CA PRO A 106 4.76 -4.24 -15.41
C PRO A 106 5.35 -2.85 -15.69
N SER A 107 4.75 -1.80 -15.12
CA SER A 107 5.33 -0.45 -15.21
C SER A 107 6.65 -0.34 -14.44
N LEU A 108 7.45 0.67 -14.77
CA LEU A 108 8.71 0.92 -14.08
C LEU A 108 8.48 1.29 -12.61
N GLU A 109 7.42 2.02 -12.31
CA GLU A 109 7.04 2.42 -10.95
C GLU A 109 6.68 1.19 -10.11
N MET A 110 5.84 0.28 -10.66
CA MET A 110 5.48 -0.99 -10.02
C MET A 110 6.72 -1.85 -9.76
N LEU A 111 7.58 -2.00 -10.77
CA LEU A 111 8.84 -2.75 -10.62
C LEU A 111 9.74 -2.11 -9.57
N ALA A 112 9.97 -0.79 -9.62
CA ALA A 112 10.84 -0.09 -8.69
C ALA A 112 10.36 -0.28 -7.25
N TYR A 113 9.06 -0.11 -7.00
CA TYR A 113 8.50 -0.22 -5.66
C TYR A 113 8.59 -1.65 -5.13
N THR A 114 8.12 -2.63 -5.89
CA THR A 114 8.12 -4.03 -5.44
C THR A 114 9.53 -4.58 -5.24
N ARG A 115 10.48 -4.21 -6.11
CA ARG A 115 11.88 -4.64 -5.96
C ARG A 115 12.54 -3.99 -4.76
N TYR A 116 12.25 -2.72 -4.48
CA TYR A 116 12.72 -2.05 -3.28
C TYR A 116 12.24 -2.74 -2.00
N VAL A 117 10.92 -3.00 -1.88
CA VAL A 117 10.35 -3.67 -0.71
C VAL A 117 10.97 -5.06 -0.51
N LEU A 118 11.06 -5.87 -1.58
CA LEU A 118 11.64 -7.21 -1.50
C LEU A 118 13.15 -7.16 -1.19
N GLU A 119 13.89 -6.20 -1.76
CA GLU A 119 15.31 -6.02 -1.45
C GLU A 119 15.51 -5.70 0.03
N VAL A 120 14.76 -4.73 0.57
CA VAL A 120 14.79 -4.43 2.02
C VAL A 120 14.43 -5.67 2.84
N GLY A 121 13.46 -6.46 2.38
CA GLY A 121 13.07 -7.71 3.04
C GLY A 121 14.17 -8.75 3.03
N TYR A 122 14.89 -8.95 1.94
CA TYR A 122 15.97 -9.94 1.85
C TYR A 122 17.24 -9.50 2.57
N SER A 123 17.60 -8.23 2.48
CA SER A 123 18.84 -7.68 3.07
C SER A 123 18.69 -7.27 4.55
N GLY A 124 17.47 -6.95 4.99
CA GLY A 124 17.17 -6.46 6.33
C GLY A 124 16.48 -7.48 7.25
N ASP A 125 16.14 -7.03 8.44
CA ASP A 125 15.33 -7.77 9.42
C ASP A 125 13.82 -7.48 9.28
N ALA A 126 13.01 -8.08 10.17
CA ALA A 126 11.55 -7.88 10.18
C ALA A 126 11.16 -6.40 10.33
N LEU A 127 11.88 -5.63 11.15
CA LEU A 127 11.57 -4.22 11.39
C LEU A 127 11.88 -3.36 10.16
N ALA A 128 12.98 -3.62 9.46
CA ALA A 128 13.31 -2.95 8.21
C ALA A 128 12.23 -3.20 7.13
N LEU A 129 11.80 -4.45 7.00
CA LEU A 129 10.72 -4.81 6.07
C LEU A 129 9.39 -4.15 6.46
N LEU A 130 9.03 -4.12 7.75
CA LEU A 130 7.85 -3.41 8.24
C LEU A 130 7.91 -1.91 7.92
N ALA A 131 9.07 -1.27 8.01
CA ALA A 131 9.23 0.13 7.63
C ALA A 131 9.01 0.35 6.11
N ALA A 132 9.38 -0.61 5.26
CA ALA A 132 9.13 -0.56 3.82
C ALA A 132 7.66 -0.85 3.45
N LEU A 133 6.97 -1.70 4.22
CA LEU A 133 5.57 -2.06 4.01
C LEU A 133 4.58 -1.01 4.55
N ALA A 134 4.97 -0.26 5.58
CA ALA A 134 4.10 0.63 6.32
C ALA A 134 3.42 1.74 5.48
N PRO A 135 4.06 2.35 4.45
CA PRO A 135 3.40 3.35 3.62
C PRO A 135 2.17 2.81 2.91
N CYS A 136 2.21 1.60 2.36
CA CYS A 136 1.07 1.00 1.69
C CYS A 136 -0.06 0.72 2.70
N ILE A 137 0.17 -0.14 3.69
CA ILE A 137 -0.91 -0.60 4.57
C ILE A 137 -1.57 0.54 5.37
N ALA A 138 -0.79 1.53 5.81
CA ALA A 138 -1.32 2.62 6.62
C ALA A 138 -1.68 3.88 5.80
N GLY A 139 -1.00 4.11 4.69
CA GLY A 139 -1.22 5.28 3.86
C GLY A 139 -2.55 5.26 3.12
N TYR A 140 -2.99 4.09 2.65
CA TYR A 140 -4.30 3.97 1.99
C TYR A 140 -5.49 4.30 2.92
N ALA A 141 -5.35 4.12 4.24
CA ALA A 141 -6.36 4.62 5.17
C ALA A 141 -6.47 6.16 5.14
N GLU A 142 -5.34 6.85 5.06
CA GLU A 142 -5.33 8.33 4.94
C GLU A 142 -5.78 8.78 3.55
N VAL A 143 -5.33 8.10 2.49
CA VAL A 143 -5.82 8.32 1.12
C VAL A 143 -7.34 8.15 1.03
N GLY A 144 -7.88 7.06 1.59
CA GLY A 144 -9.32 6.80 1.63
C GLY A 144 -10.09 7.88 2.40
N ALA A 145 -9.58 8.29 3.57
CA ALA A 145 -10.20 9.32 4.40
C ALA A 145 -10.21 10.70 3.69
N GLU A 146 -9.08 11.10 3.08
CA GLU A 146 -8.97 12.35 2.30
C GLU A 146 -9.91 12.32 1.08
N ALA A 147 -9.99 11.17 0.38
CA ALA A 147 -10.88 11.01 -0.76
C ALA A 147 -12.36 11.02 -0.33
N ALA A 148 -12.73 10.33 0.75
CA ALA A 148 -14.10 10.29 1.27
C ALA A 148 -14.61 11.68 1.69
N ALA A 149 -13.72 12.51 2.28
CA ALA A 149 -14.07 13.87 2.70
C ALA A 149 -14.46 14.78 1.54
N ARG A 150 -14.08 14.44 0.29
CA ARG A 150 -14.32 15.24 -0.93
C ARG A 150 -15.29 14.57 -1.90
N ALA A 151 -15.47 13.25 -1.80
CA ALA A 151 -16.27 12.50 -2.74
C ALA A 151 -17.76 12.88 -2.67
N LYS A 152 -18.34 13.20 -3.83
CA LYS A 152 -19.78 13.40 -3.98
C LYS A 152 -20.52 12.07 -4.00
N ALA A 153 -21.84 12.10 -3.81
CA ALA A 153 -22.68 10.90 -3.77
C ALA A 153 -22.64 10.08 -5.07
N ASP A 154 -22.46 10.74 -6.21
CA ASP A 154 -22.40 10.17 -7.56
C ASP A 154 -20.98 9.86 -8.05
N ASN A 155 -19.97 9.90 -7.16
CA ASN A 155 -18.59 9.60 -7.53
C ASN A 155 -18.46 8.15 -8.00
N PRO A 156 -17.98 7.88 -9.25
CA PRO A 156 -17.89 6.53 -9.81
C PRO A 156 -16.87 5.64 -9.07
N TYR A 157 -15.94 6.24 -8.30
CA TYR A 157 -14.90 5.55 -7.54
C TYR A 157 -15.27 5.34 -6.07
N ARG A 158 -16.50 5.68 -5.68
CA ARG A 158 -16.98 5.53 -4.29
C ARG A 158 -16.76 4.13 -3.73
N PRO A 159 -17.03 3.00 -4.42
CA PRO A 159 -16.82 1.68 -3.86
C PRO A 159 -15.34 1.41 -3.51
N TRP A 160 -14.39 1.94 -4.32
CA TRP A 160 -12.97 1.85 -4.02
C TRP A 160 -12.61 2.68 -2.77
N ILE A 161 -13.12 3.91 -2.66
CA ILE A 161 -12.91 4.77 -1.49
C ILE A 161 -13.44 4.09 -0.21
N GLU A 162 -14.63 3.48 -0.29
CA GLU A 162 -15.28 2.80 0.83
C GLU A 162 -14.49 1.56 1.30
N THR A 163 -13.75 0.89 0.43
CA THR A 163 -12.85 -0.22 0.80
C THR A 163 -11.82 0.23 1.83
N TYR A 164 -11.17 1.37 1.61
CA TYR A 164 -10.08 1.86 2.47
C TYR A 164 -10.55 2.70 3.67
N THR A 165 -11.85 2.97 3.78
CA THR A 165 -12.49 3.61 4.94
C THR A 165 -13.35 2.64 5.76
N GLY A 166 -13.47 1.39 5.31
CA GLY A 166 -14.23 0.34 5.97
C GLY A 166 -13.62 -0.11 7.30
N ALA A 167 -14.48 -0.54 8.24
CA ALA A 167 -14.05 -0.93 9.58
C ALA A 167 -13.01 -2.06 9.56
N ASP A 168 -13.20 -3.08 8.73
CA ASP A 168 -12.30 -4.22 8.62
C ASP A 168 -10.89 -3.80 8.17
N TYR A 169 -10.81 -2.89 7.18
CA TYR A 169 -9.54 -2.35 6.72
C TYR A 169 -8.84 -1.53 7.81
N LEU A 170 -9.57 -0.67 8.50
CA LEU A 170 -9.02 0.15 9.58
C LEU A 170 -8.56 -0.69 10.78
N GLU A 171 -9.21 -1.81 11.07
CA GLU A 171 -8.78 -2.78 12.09
C GLU A 171 -7.47 -3.48 11.66
N ALA A 172 -7.35 -3.89 10.40
CA ALA A 172 -6.12 -4.46 9.85
C ALA A 172 -4.94 -3.47 9.92
N VAL A 173 -5.19 -2.20 9.59
CA VAL A 173 -4.20 -1.11 9.76
C VAL A 173 -3.79 -0.96 11.22
N ALA A 174 -4.74 -0.89 12.16
CA ALA A 174 -4.44 -0.76 13.59
C ALA A 174 -3.60 -1.94 14.11
N SER A 175 -3.92 -3.16 13.69
CA SER A 175 -3.16 -4.37 14.02
C SER A 175 -1.73 -4.33 13.49
N SER A 176 -1.56 -3.90 12.23
CA SER A 176 -0.24 -3.77 11.59
C SER A 176 0.62 -2.70 12.28
N LEU A 177 0.03 -1.57 12.66
CA LEU A 177 0.71 -0.50 13.39
C LEU A 177 1.13 -0.95 14.79
N ALA A 178 0.31 -1.74 15.48
CA ALA A 178 0.66 -2.33 16.77
C ALA A 178 1.81 -3.34 16.65
N MET A 179 1.84 -4.14 15.58
CA MET A 179 2.97 -5.04 15.26
C MET A 179 4.27 -4.24 15.07
N ILE A 180 4.25 -3.13 14.32
CA ILE A 180 5.42 -2.24 14.14
C ILE A 180 6.00 -1.81 15.49
N ASP A 181 5.16 -1.37 16.42
CA ASP A 181 5.63 -0.95 17.75
C ASP A 181 6.21 -2.11 18.58
N ARG A 182 5.59 -3.31 18.54
CA ARG A 182 6.08 -4.49 19.26
C ARG A 182 7.43 -4.96 18.70
N VAL A 183 7.51 -5.14 17.38
CA VAL A 183 8.75 -5.56 16.71
C VAL A 183 9.83 -4.49 16.86
N GLY A 184 9.46 -3.20 16.81
CA GLY A 184 10.38 -2.10 17.04
C GLY A 184 11.00 -2.09 18.43
N ALA A 185 10.22 -2.43 19.45
CA ALA A 185 10.74 -2.57 20.81
C ALA A 185 11.72 -3.75 20.95
N ALA A 186 11.42 -4.88 20.28
CA ALA A 186 12.26 -6.07 20.30
C ALA A 186 13.56 -5.91 19.47
N CYS A 187 13.49 -5.22 18.33
CA CYS A 187 14.61 -5.08 17.38
C CYS A 187 15.45 -3.80 17.57
N GLY A 188 15.30 -3.08 18.68
CA GLY A 188 16.14 -1.92 18.98
C GLY A 188 15.94 -0.73 18.03
N ALA A 189 14.69 -0.38 17.69
CA ALA A 189 14.35 0.69 16.77
C ALA A 189 15.05 2.03 17.05
N ALA A 190 15.26 2.38 18.34
CA ALA A 190 15.88 3.64 18.72
C ALA A 190 17.31 3.80 18.20
N GLY A 191 18.10 2.73 18.20
CA GLY A 191 19.48 2.74 17.71
C GLY A 191 19.57 2.82 16.18
N ARG A 192 18.46 2.64 15.46
CA ARG A 192 18.38 2.56 14.00
C ARG A 192 17.41 3.58 13.39
N ALA A 193 17.03 4.60 14.17
CA ALA A 193 15.98 5.53 13.79
C ALA A 193 16.22 6.18 12.41
N ALA A 194 17.44 6.62 12.11
CA ALA A 194 17.78 7.22 10.81
C ALA A 194 17.66 6.23 9.64
N GLN A 195 18.09 4.98 9.84
CA GLN A 195 17.99 3.92 8.84
C GLN A 195 16.52 3.61 8.53
N LEU A 196 15.72 3.37 9.56
CA LEU A 196 14.29 3.04 9.41
C LEU A 196 13.51 4.19 8.79
N GLN A 197 13.81 5.43 9.19
CA GLN A 197 13.24 6.62 8.56
C GLN A 197 13.59 6.71 7.07
N GLY A 198 14.85 6.42 6.70
CA GLY A 198 15.28 6.39 5.30
C GLY A 198 14.51 5.35 4.49
N ILE A 199 14.34 4.14 5.03
CA ILE A 199 13.56 3.06 4.39
C ILE A 199 12.10 3.49 4.18
N PHE A 200 11.45 3.97 5.24
CA PHE A 200 10.06 4.42 5.18
C PHE A 200 9.88 5.56 4.17
N THR A 201 10.74 6.57 4.23
CA THR A 201 10.65 7.73 3.33
C THR A 201 10.85 7.32 1.87
N GLN A 202 11.78 6.40 1.59
CA GLN A 202 11.99 5.92 0.22
C GLN A 202 10.78 5.11 -0.27
N ALA A 203 10.22 4.22 0.56
CA ALA A 203 9.00 3.50 0.22
C ALA A 203 7.81 4.45 -0.03
N THR A 204 7.66 5.51 0.80
CA THR A 204 6.65 6.56 0.60
C THR A 204 6.80 7.27 -0.76
N LYS A 205 8.03 7.58 -1.18
CA LYS A 205 8.28 8.17 -2.50
C LYS A 205 7.91 7.22 -3.64
N LEU A 206 8.11 5.92 -3.46
CA LEU A 206 7.75 4.91 -4.44
C LEU A 206 6.24 4.71 -4.50
N GLU A 207 5.52 4.84 -3.38
CA GLU A 207 4.05 4.92 -3.38
C GLU A 207 3.55 6.14 -4.17
N ALA A 208 4.11 7.32 -3.92
CA ALA A 208 3.75 8.51 -4.69
C ALA A 208 4.00 8.31 -6.20
N ALA A 209 5.14 7.71 -6.55
CA ALA A 209 5.46 7.41 -7.95
C ALA A 209 4.51 6.36 -8.54
N PHE A 210 4.01 5.40 -7.74
CA PHE A 210 3.10 4.37 -8.21
C PHE A 210 1.80 4.94 -8.78
N TRP A 211 1.28 6.06 -8.26
CA TRP A 211 0.10 6.73 -8.83
C TRP A 211 0.29 7.15 -10.28
N ASN A 212 1.55 7.37 -10.74
CA ASN A 212 1.83 7.71 -12.12
C ASN A 212 1.49 6.57 -13.09
N THR A 213 1.39 5.33 -12.65
CA THR A 213 0.93 4.21 -13.48
C THR A 213 -0.43 4.48 -14.13
N GLY A 214 -1.30 5.19 -13.42
CA GLY A 214 -2.58 5.65 -13.95
C GLY A 214 -2.54 7.12 -14.41
N TRP A 215 -1.83 7.99 -13.69
CA TRP A 215 -1.87 9.44 -13.92
C TRP A 215 -1.40 9.86 -15.31
N VAL A 216 -0.43 9.17 -15.89
CA VAL A 216 0.04 9.43 -17.26
C VAL A 216 -1.05 9.30 -18.32
N LEU A 217 -2.12 8.56 -18.06
CA LEU A 217 -3.28 8.43 -18.95
C LEU A 217 -4.36 9.50 -18.68
N GLN A 218 -4.22 10.25 -17.60
CA GLN A 218 -5.08 11.39 -17.29
C GLN A 218 -4.72 12.61 -18.14
N LEU A 219 -3.45 12.77 -18.46
CA LEU A 219 -2.91 13.87 -19.27
C LEU A 219 -3.23 13.68 -20.75
#